data_040914bc81adfb9621784ca9036f5c00
#
_entry.id   040914bc81adfb9621784ca9036f5c00
#
_cell.length_a   1.000
_cell.length_b   1.000
_cell.length_c   1.000
_cell.angle_alpha   90.00
_cell.angle_beta   90.00
_cell.angle_gamma   90.00
#
_symmetry.space_group_name_H-M   'P 1'
#
loop_
_entity.id
_entity.type
_entity.pdbx_description
1 polymer ?
#
loop_
_entity_poly.entity_id
_entity_poly.type
_entity_poly.pdbx_seq_one_letter_code
_entity_poly.pdbx_strand_id
1 'polypeptide(L)' 'MTCPEYTRLAGLVENRRQAYAYIRLNEGKVHVSKLRYDELVREGYSAMKESMKEFGSHRLNCTVCKRDAAGGGSS' A
#
# COMPACT_ATOMS: atom_id res chain seq x y z
N MET A 1 20.36 -9.63 2.85
CA MET A 1 19.55 -10.24 1.78
C MET A 1 18.12 -9.69 1.85
N THR A 2 17.62 -9.21 0.73
CA THR A 2 16.29 -8.59 0.69
C THR A 2 15.22 -9.65 0.41
N CYS A 3 14.13 -9.60 1.17
CA CYS A 3 13.01 -10.51 0.96
C CYS A 3 12.25 -10.11 -0.31
N PRO A 4 12.13 -11.00 -1.31
CA PRO A 4 11.41 -10.66 -2.55
C PRO A 4 9.95 -10.31 -2.31
N GLU A 5 9.29 -10.99 -1.37
CA GLU A 5 7.90 -10.69 -1.03
C GLU A 5 7.77 -9.32 -0.38
N TYR A 6 8.73 -8.94 0.45
CA TYR A 6 8.74 -7.60 1.06
C TYR A 6 8.79 -6.53 -0.03
N THR A 7 9.69 -6.70 -0.98
CA THR A 7 9.84 -5.74 -2.08
C THR A 7 8.56 -5.65 -2.91
N ARG A 8 7.95 -6.81 -3.22
CA ARG A 8 6.70 -6.88 -3.98
C ARG A 8 5.57 -6.18 -3.24
N LEU A 9 5.41 -6.47 -1.96
CA LEU A 9 4.34 -5.88 -1.15
C LEU A 9 4.55 -4.39 -0.92
N ALA A 10 5.80 -3.98 -0.72
CA ALA A 10 6.12 -2.56 -0.57
C ALA A 10 5.77 -1.78 -1.84
N GLY A 11 6.08 -2.35 -3.00
CA GLY A 11 5.72 -1.76 -4.28
C GLY A 11 4.22 -1.66 -4.46
N LEU A 12 3.50 -2.70 -4.04
CA LEU A 12 2.04 -2.71 -4.14
C LEU A 12 1.42 -1.62 -3.25
N VAL A 13 1.91 -1.48 -2.03
CA VAL A 13 1.45 -0.43 -1.11
C VAL A 13 1.68 0.94 -1.73
N GLU A 14 2.87 1.17 -2.28
CA GLU A 14 3.20 2.44 -2.91
C GLU A 14 2.30 2.74 -4.10
N ASN A 15 2.06 1.74 -4.95
CA ASN A 15 1.15 1.90 -6.08
C ASN A 15 -0.26 2.26 -5.63
N ARG A 16 -0.76 1.59 -4.60
CA ARG A 16 -2.10 1.86 -4.09
C ARG A 16 -2.20 3.25 -3.48
N ARG A 17 -1.15 3.68 -2.77
CA ARG A 17 -1.10 5.03 -2.20
C ARG A 17 -1.09 6.08 -3.29
N GLN A 18 -0.30 5.89 -4.33
CA GLN A 18 -0.22 6.83 -5.45
C GLN A 18 -1.54 6.91 -6.19
N ALA A 19 -2.18 5.77 -6.43
CA ALA A 19 -3.48 5.74 -7.09
C ALA A 19 -4.53 6.49 -6.28
N TYR A 20 -4.57 6.27 -4.98
CA TYR A 20 -5.50 6.97 -4.10
C TYR A 20 -5.23 8.47 -4.09
N ALA A 21 -3.97 8.86 -3.97
CA ALA A 21 -3.59 10.27 -3.98
C ALA A 21 -3.96 10.94 -5.30
N TYR A 22 -3.76 10.24 -6.41
CA TYR A 22 -4.12 10.75 -7.73
C TYR A 22 -5.61 11.04 -7.81
N ILE A 23 -6.45 10.12 -7.34
CA ILE A 23 -7.89 10.31 -7.34
C ILE A 23 -8.27 11.54 -6.52
N ARG A 24 -7.67 11.70 -5.34
CA ARG A 24 -7.96 12.83 -4.45
C ARG A 24 -7.50 14.15 -5.04
N LEU A 25 -6.31 14.16 -5.63
CA LEU A 25 -5.76 15.38 -6.22
C LEU A 25 -6.53 15.83 -7.46
N ASN A 26 -7.21 14.93 -8.13
CA ASN A 26 -7.98 15.23 -9.32
C ASN A 26 -9.47 15.38 -9.05
N GLU A 27 -9.83 15.63 -7.80
CA GLU A 27 -11.21 15.91 -7.43
C GLU A 27 -11.70 17.13 -8.20
N GLY A 28 -12.87 16.99 -8.82
CA GLY A 28 -13.44 18.06 -9.61
C GLY A 28 -12.95 18.11 -11.06
N LYS A 29 -11.86 17.41 -11.38
CA LYS A 29 -11.33 17.35 -12.74
C LYS A 29 -11.74 16.07 -13.47
N VAL A 30 -12.27 15.11 -12.72
CA VAL A 30 -12.68 13.81 -13.27
C VAL A 30 -14.11 13.94 -13.80
N HIS A 31 -14.32 13.49 -15.04
CA HIS A 31 -15.64 13.55 -15.67
C HIS A 31 -16.51 12.37 -15.23
N VAL A 32 -16.78 12.32 -13.93
CA VAL A 32 -17.66 11.29 -13.34
C VAL A 32 -18.62 11.95 -12.37
N SER A 33 -19.73 11.28 -12.10
CA SER A 33 -20.68 11.79 -11.13
C SER A 33 -20.08 11.76 -9.73
N LYS A 34 -20.65 12.57 -8.83
CA LYS A 34 -20.18 12.61 -7.45
C LYS A 34 -20.28 11.24 -6.79
N LEU A 35 -21.36 10.51 -7.07
CA LEU A 35 -21.53 9.16 -6.54
C LEU A 35 -20.44 8.23 -7.02
N ARG A 36 -20.10 8.29 -8.30
CA ARG A 36 -19.03 7.46 -8.85
C ARG A 36 -17.68 7.85 -8.27
N TYR A 37 -17.43 9.14 -8.10
CA TYR A 37 -16.21 9.62 -7.48
C TYR A 37 -16.07 9.09 -6.05
N ASP A 38 -17.15 9.15 -5.27
CA ASP A 38 -17.15 8.64 -3.90
C ASP A 38 -16.85 7.15 -3.87
N GLU A 39 -17.38 6.38 -4.84
CA GLU A 39 -17.08 4.96 -4.94
C GLU A 39 -15.62 4.72 -5.22
N LEU A 40 -15.05 5.49 -6.17
CA LEU A 40 -13.63 5.36 -6.52
C LEU A 40 -12.73 5.66 -5.33
N VAL A 41 -13.04 6.70 -4.57
CA VAL A 41 -12.29 7.05 -3.37
C VAL A 41 -12.37 5.92 -2.34
N ARG A 42 -13.57 5.39 -2.12
CA ARG A 42 -13.78 4.31 -1.17
C ARG A 42 -13.03 3.05 -1.56
N GLU A 43 -13.13 2.68 -2.85
CA GLU A 43 -12.42 1.50 -3.36
C GLU A 43 -10.91 1.65 -3.25
N GLY A 44 -10.40 2.82 -3.65
CA GLY A 44 -8.98 3.10 -3.55
C GLY A 44 -8.45 3.07 -2.14
N TYR A 45 -9.21 3.64 -1.21
CA TYR A 45 -8.85 3.64 0.21
C TYR A 45 -8.85 2.22 0.78
N SER A 46 -9.88 1.44 0.44
CA SER A 46 -9.98 0.05 0.90
C SER A 46 -8.83 -0.80 0.38
N ALA A 47 -8.52 -0.66 -0.92
CA ALA A 47 -7.41 -1.39 -1.52
C ALA A 47 -6.07 -1.01 -0.87
N MET A 48 -5.88 0.28 -0.61
CA MET A 48 -4.68 0.75 0.07
C MET A 48 -4.55 0.16 1.47
N LYS A 49 -5.63 0.18 2.24
CA LYS A 49 -5.63 -0.37 3.60
C LYS A 49 -5.34 -1.87 3.60
N GLU A 50 -5.93 -2.61 2.68
CA GLU A 50 -5.68 -4.05 2.56
C GLU A 50 -4.23 -4.34 2.24
N SER A 51 -3.66 -3.58 1.30
CA SER A 51 -2.25 -3.73 0.94
C SER A 51 -1.34 -3.46 2.13
N MET A 52 -1.63 -2.42 2.90
CA MET A 52 -0.87 -2.09 4.09
C MET A 52 -0.99 -3.17 5.15
N LYS A 53 -2.18 -3.74 5.30
CA LYS A 53 -2.42 -4.82 6.25
C LYS A 53 -1.62 -6.06 5.87
N GLU A 54 -1.65 -6.44 4.60
CA GLU A 54 -0.87 -7.58 4.12
C GLU A 54 0.62 -7.35 4.31
N PHE A 55 1.08 -6.15 4.00
CA PHE A 55 2.49 -5.79 4.17
C PHE A 55 2.91 -5.89 5.63
N GLY A 56 2.11 -5.33 6.54
CA GLY A 56 2.40 -5.40 7.97
C GLY A 56 2.36 -6.83 8.50
N SER A 57 1.38 -7.61 8.06
CA SER A 57 1.27 -9.01 8.45
C SER A 57 2.48 -9.81 7.95
N HIS A 58 2.91 -9.55 6.72
CA HIS A 58 4.10 -10.22 6.18
C HIS A 58 5.34 -9.91 7.01
N ARG A 59 5.54 -8.64 7.36
CA ARG A 59 6.69 -8.24 8.16
C ARG A 59 6.72 -8.93 9.51
N LEU A 60 5.55 -9.14 10.11
CA LEU A 60 5.45 -9.78 11.42
C LEU A 60 5.65 -11.30 11.35
N ASN A 61 5.30 -11.91 10.22
CA ASN A 61 5.30 -13.36 10.09
C ASN A 61 6.43 -13.90 9.24
N CYS A 62 7.10 -13.06 8.46
CA CYS A 62 8.19 -13.51 7.60
C CYS A 62 9.51 -13.57 8.37
N THR A 63 10.13 -14.74 8.38
CA THR A 63 11.39 -14.94 9.09
C THR A 63 12.50 -14.06 8.52
N VAL A 64 12.54 -13.93 7.19
CA VAL A 64 13.57 -13.12 6.52
C VAL A 64 13.41 -11.64 6.91
N CYS A 65 12.19 -11.13 6.90
CA CYS A 65 11.94 -9.74 7.26
C CYS A 65 12.28 -9.47 8.74
N LYS A 66 11.94 -10.40 9.62
CA LYS A 66 12.29 -10.28 11.04
C LYS A 66 13.80 -10.26 11.24
N ARG A 67 14.49 -11.13 10.50
CA ARG A 67 15.95 -11.22 10.58
C ARG A 67 16.59 -9.92 10.08
N ASP A 68 16.12 -9.40 8.97
CA ASP A 68 16.65 -8.16 8.41
C ASP A 68 16.43 -6.99 9.38
N ALA A 69 15.25 -6.92 9.99
CA ALA A 69 14.95 -5.86 10.94
C ALA A 69 15.84 -5.93 12.17
N ALA A 70 16.04 -7.13 12.69
CA ALA A 70 16.90 -7.34 13.87
C ALA A 70 18.36 -7.09 13.51
N GLY A 71 18.80 -7.63 12.36
CA GLY A 71 20.18 -7.46 11.90
C GLY A 71 20.52 -6.02 11.59
N GLY A 72 19.58 -5.32 10.95
CA GLY A 72 19.77 -3.91 10.62
C GLY A 72 19.89 -3.05 11.86
N GLY A 73 19.16 -3.41 12.91
CA GLY A 73 19.24 -2.67 14.15
C GLY A 73 20.53 -2.88 14.91
N SER A 74 21.21 -3.99 14.67
CA SER A 74 22.43 -4.32 15.37
C SER A 74 23.67 -3.81 14.66
N SER A 75 23.55 -3.38 13.45
CA SER A 75 24.70 -2.91 12.68
C SER A 75 25.04 -1.46 12.94
#